data_16e76bc4d985817c1ae978ca63edb6ba
#
_entry.id   16e76bc4d985817c1ae978ca63edb6ba
#
_cell.length_a   1.000
_cell.length_b   1.000
_cell.length_c   1.000
_cell.angle_alpha   90.00
_cell.angle_beta   90.00
_cell.angle_gamma   90.00
#
_symmetry.space_group_name_H-M   'P 1'
#
loop_
_entity.id
_entity.type
_entity.pdbx_description
1 polymer ?
#
loop_
_entity_poly.entity_id
_entity_poly.type
_entity_poly.pdbx_seq_one_letter_code
_entity_poly.pdbx_strand_id
1 'polypeptide(L)'
;YTNSQITAVSNSIDQRKYILERCTKNNIKNVKVITADMNDFEIQDKFDNVISIEMFEHMRNYKKLLSKISNFLNEKGSLFIHIFSHEFLTYPFENEGDGDWMAREFFSGGMMPSHNLLLYFQDDLKIDQVWRLSGTHYEKTSLAWLNEMDKNKRYIIEIFKETYGEKNARIWFQRWRIFYLSCEQLFGYNNGTEWGVSHYRFVKN
;
A
#
# COMPACT_ATOMS: atom_id res chain seq x y z
N TYR A 1 -4.68 -19.78 -7.01
CA TYR A 1 -4.67 -19.22 -8.39
C TYR A 1 -3.62 -19.92 -9.27
N THR A 2 -3.66 -21.25 -9.32
CA THR A 2 -2.69 -22.09 -10.03
C THR A 2 -2.72 -21.90 -11.55
N ASN A 3 -3.83 -21.44 -12.10
CA ASN A 3 -4.02 -21.23 -13.55
C ASN A 3 -3.78 -19.79 -14.02
N SER A 4 -3.51 -18.87 -13.09
CA SER A 4 -3.25 -17.46 -13.43
C SER A 4 -1.76 -17.23 -13.67
N GLN A 5 -1.41 -16.42 -14.66
CA GLN A 5 -0.05 -15.87 -14.81
C GLN A 5 -0.02 -14.53 -14.07
N ILE A 6 0.93 -14.36 -13.18
CA ILE A 6 1.03 -13.19 -12.29
C ILE A 6 2.32 -12.42 -12.63
N THR A 7 2.17 -11.14 -12.95
CA THR A 7 3.28 -10.20 -13.03
C THR A 7 3.18 -9.24 -11.85
N ALA A 8 4.09 -9.38 -10.90
CA ALA A 8 4.20 -8.49 -9.73
C ALA A 8 5.22 -7.39 -10.01
N VAL A 9 4.86 -6.14 -9.69
CA VAL A 9 5.73 -4.98 -9.85
C VAL A 9 5.93 -4.32 -8.49
N SER A 10 7.17 -4.03 -8.14
CA SER A 10 7.55 -3.31 -6.93
C SER A 10 8.81 -2.49 -7.17
N ASN A 11 8.95 -1.34 -6.53
CA ASN A 11 10.18 -0.56 -6.54
C ASN A 11 11.27 -1.11 -5.59
N SER A 12 10.98 -2.14 -4.81
CA SER A 12 11.90 -2.72 -3.82
C SER A 12 12.61 -3.98 -4.37
N ILE A 13 13.93 -3.92 -4.43
CA ILE A 13 14.79 -5.05 -4.78
C ILE A 13 14.66 -6.18 -3.73
N ASP A 14 14.54 -5.83 -2.46
CA ASP A 14 14.43 -6.80 -1.37
C ASP A 14 13.09 -7.53 -1.41
N GLN A 15 11.99 -6.83 -1.72
CA GLN A 15 10.70 -7.49 -1.95
C GLN A 15 10.78 -8.48 -3.10
N ARG A 16 11.41 -8.10 -4.22
CA ARG A 16 11.61 -9.02 -5.34
C ARG A 16 12.38 -10.26 -4.92
N LYS A 17 13.51 -10.11 -4.23
CA LYS A 17 14.33 -11.20 -3.73
C LYS A 17 13.51 -12.15 -2.86
N TYR A 18 12.82 -11.61 -1.87
CA TYR A 18 11.98 -12.36 -0.97
C TYR A 18 10.87 -13.15 -1.70
N ILE A 19 10.18 -12.52 -2.65
CA ILE A 19 9.11 -13.17 -3.42
C ILE A 19 9.69 -14.33 -4.25
N LEU A 20 10.81 -14.12 -4.95
CA LEU A 20 11.45 -15.16 -5.76
C LEU A 20 11.93 -16.33 -4.91
N GLU A 21 12.52 -16.09 -3.74
CA GLU A 21 12.91 -17.13 -2.79
C GLU A 21 11.69 -17.95 -2.33
N ARG A 22 10.59 -17.28 -2.00
CA ARG A 22 9.35 -17.96 -1.65
C ARG A 22 8.75 -18.76 -2.80
N CYS A 23 8.79 -18.23 -4.02
CA CYS A 23 8.36 -18.96 -5.22
C CYS A 23 9.17 -20.24 -5.42
N THR A 24 10.48 -20.14 -5.31
CA THR A 24 11.39 -21.30 -5.42
C THR A 24 11.11 -22.35 -4.35
N LYS A 25 11.04 -21.91 -3.08
CA LYS A 25 10.78 -22.80 -1.93
C LYS A 25 9.45 -23.56 -2.05
N ASN A 26 8.42 -22.94 -2.64
CA ASN A 26 7.09 -23.52 -2.77
C ASN A 26 6.79 -24.05 -4.19
N ASN A 27 7.80 -24.15 -5.05
CA ASN A 27 7.67 -24.61 -6.45
C ASN A 27 6.60 -23.84 -7.26
N ILE A 28 6.50 -22.52 -7.02
CA ILE A 28 5.58 -21.61 -7.73
C ILE A 28 6.28 -21.13 -9.00
N LYS A 29 5.69 -21.40 -10.18
CA LYS A 29 6.30 -21.14 -11.49
C LYS A 29 5.56 -20.08 -12.31
N ASN A 30 4.40 -19.65 -11.86
CA ASN A 30 3.50 -18.74 -12.58
C ASN A 30 3.59 -17.27 -12.09
N VAL A 31 4.68 -16.90 -11.41
CA VAL A 31 4.92 -15.55 -10.92
C VAL A 31 6.19 -14.97 -11.53
N LYS A 32 6.05 -13.85 -12.25
CA LYS A 32 7.15 -13.00 -12.73
C LYS A 32 7.21 -11.77 -11.82
N VAL A 33 8.40 -11.39 -11.36
CA VAL A 33 8.59 -10.19 -10.52
C VAL A 33 9.48 -9.19 -11.23
N ILE A 34 9.01 -7.95 -11.36
CA ILE A 34 9.71 -6.84 -11.99
C ILE A 34 9.99 -5.78 -10.93
N THR A 35 11.23 -5.28 -10.86
CA THR A 35 11.56 -4.11 -10.05
C THR A 35 11.51 -2.88 -10.93
N ALA A 36 10.58 -1.98 -10.65
CA ALA A 36 10.43 -0.72 -11.38
C ALA A 36 9.69 0.31 -10.54
N ASP A 37 9.97 1.61 -10.80
CA ASP A 37 9.12 2.71 -10.36
C ASP A 37 7.88 2.78 -11.27
N MET A 38 6.69 2.93 -10.67
CA MET A 38 5.44 3.00 -11.43
C MET A 38 5.38 4.21 -12.37
N ASN A 39 6.10 5.27 -12.08
CA ASN A 39 6.18 6.42 -12.98
C ASN A 39 6.82 6.05 -14.33
N ASP A 40 7.85 5.22 -14.30
CA ASP A 40 8.65 4.83 -15.48
C ASP A 40 8.29 3.45 -16.02
N PHE A 41 7.51 2.67 -15.27
CA PHE A 41 7.16 1.31 -15.64
C PHE A 41 6.34 1.26 -16.93
N GLU A 42 6.82 0.50 -17.90
CA GLU A 42 6.12 0.21 -19.17
C GLU A 42 6.15 -1.30 -19.43
N ILE A 43 5.07 -1.82 -19.99
CA ILE A 43 4.96 -3.22 -20.37
C ILE A 43 4.07 -3.35 -21.60
N GLN A 44 4.44 -4.23 -22.51
CA GLN A 44 3.65 -4.52 -23.73
C GLN A 44 2.55 -5.57 -23.48
N ASP A 45 2.76 -6.41 -22.46
CA ASP A 45 1.80 -7.43 -22.07
C ASP A 45 0.48 -6.77 -21.63
N LYS A 46 -0.63 -7.47 -21.89
CA LYS A 46 -1.96 -7.09 -21.44
C LYS A 46 -2.47 -8.07 -20.39
N PHE A 47 -3.29 -7.57 -19.50
CA PHE A 47 -3.79 -8.31 -18.35
C PHE A 47 -5.31 -8.27 -18.28
N ASP A 48 -5.93 -9.35 -17.83
CA ASP A 48 -7.37 -9.39 -17.56
C ASP A 48 -7.72 -8.62 -16.30
N ASN A 49 -6.80 -8.62 -15.33
CA ASN A 49 -6.97 -7.92 -14.07
C ASN A 49 -5.67 -7.26 -13.61
N VAL A 50 -5.77 -6.05 -13.10
CA VAL A 50 -4.72 -5.35 -12.36
C VAL A 50 -5.19 -5.18 -10.91
N ILE A 51 -4.33 -5.46 -9.96
CA ILE A 51 -4.60 -5.32 -8.53
C ILE A 51 -3.55 -4.39 -7.94
N SER A 52 -3.99 -3.34 -7.26
CA SER A 52 -3.14 -2.42 -6.51
C SER A 52 -3.56 -2.41 -5.04
N ILE A 53 -2.59 -2.65 -4.16
CA ILE A 53 -2.78 -2.68 -2.71
C ILE A 53 -1.74 -1.78 -2.08
N GLU A 54 -2.18 -0.74 -1.34
CA GLU A 54 -1.32 0.20 -0.61
C GLU A 54 -0.21 0.79 -1.51
N MET A 55 -0.60 1.34 -2.66
CA MET A 55 0.32 1.98 -3.59
C MET A 55 -0.19 3.33 -4.08
N PHE A 56 -1.50 3.48 -4.30
CA PHE A 56 -2.09 4.70 -4.85
C PHE A 56 -1.90 5.92 -3.95
N GLU A 57 -1.79 5.74 -2.63
CA GLU A 57 -1.48 6.81 -1.66
C GLU A 57 -0.11 7.46 -1.87
N HIS A 58 0.80 6.77 -2.56
CA HIS A 58 2.12 7.30 -2.92
C HIS A 58 2.11 8.06 -4.26
N MET A 59 0.97 8.06 -4.97
CA MET A 59 0.80 8.71 -6.26
C MET A 59 -0.10 9.94 -6.10
N ARG A 60 0.11 10.98 -6.91
CA ARG A 60 -0.70 12.20 -6.89
C ARG A 60 -1.44 12.45 -8.21
N ASN A 61 -0.88 12.03 -9.34
CA ASN A 61 -1.50 12.22 -10.65
C ASN A 61 -2.33 10.99 -11.04
N TYR A 62 -3.50 10.86 -10.44
CA TYR A 62 -4.39 9.72 -10.70
C TYR A 62 -4.90 9.65 -12.12
N LYS A 63 -5.11 10.79 -12.79
CA LYS A 63 -5.50 10.80 -14.20
C LYS A 63 -4.46 10.08 -15.06
N LYS A 64 -3.19 10.43 -14.92
CA LYS A 64 -2.08 9.80 -15.67
C LYS A 64 -1.91 8.33 -15.27
N LEU A 65 -2.02 8.02 -13.98
CA LEU A 65 -1.88 6.66 -13.48
C LEU A 65 -2.98 5.73 -14.00
N LEU A 66 -4.23 6.14 -13.96
CA LEU A 66 -5.36 5.35 -14.44
C LEU A 66 -5.33 5.17 -15.96
N SER A 67 -4.92 6.22 -16.71
CA SER A 67 -4.69 6.10 -18.15
C SER A 67 -3.60 5.07 -18.47
N LYS A 68 -2.48 5.11 -17.73
CA LYS A 68 -1.40 4.12 -17.87
C LYS A 68 -1.87 2.70 -17.57
N ILE A 69 -2.62 2.51 -16.49
CA ILE A 69 -3.18 1.19 -16.11
C ILE A 69 -4.20 0.71 -17.14
N SER A 70 -5.03 1.59 -17.69
CA SER A 70 -5.96 1.24 -18.77
C SER A 70 -5.21 0.66 -19.98
N ASN A 71 -4.01 1.18 -20.28
CA ASN A 71 -3.18 0.64 -21.34
C ASN A 71 -2.59 -0.75 -21.01
N PHE A 72 -2.54 -1.18 -19.77
CA PHE A 72 -2.14 -2.54 -19.39
C PHE A 72 -3.31 -3.54 -19.44
N LEU A 73 -4.54 -3.09 -19.46
CA LEU A 73 -5.71 -3.94 -19.42
C LEU A 73 -6.15 -4.39 -20.82
N ASN A 74 -6.60 -5.64 -20.91
CA ASN A 74 -7.42 -6.14 -22.01
C ASN A 74 -8.77 -5.40 -22.07
N GLU A 75 -9.46 -5.48 -23.19
CA GLU A 75 -10.87 -5.06 -23.30
C GLU A 75 -11.71 -5.83 -22.25
N LYS A 76 -12.59 -5.13 -21.54
CA LYS A 76 -13.36 -5.66 -20.40
C LYS A 76 -12.50 -6.08 -19.18
N GLY A 77 -11.20 -5.79 -19.18
CA GLY A 77 -10.33 -6.01 -18.04
C GLY A 77 -10.71 -5.12 -16.86
N SER A 78 -10.30 -5.50 -15.66
CA SER A 78 -10.63 -4.77 -14.44
C SER A 78 -9.41 -4.35 -13.63
N LEU A 79 -9.53 -3.21 -12.95
CA LEU A 79 -8.58 -2.74 -11.94
C LEU A 79 -9.25 -2.79 -10.58
N PHE A 80 -8.62 -3.48 -9.62
CA PHE A 80 -9.00 -3.43 -8.22
C PHE A 80 -7.97 -2.61 -7.43
N ILE A 81 -8.45 -1.66 -6.63
CA ILE A 81 -7.64 -0.81 -5.76
C ILE A 81 -8.07 -1.02 -4.32
N HIS A 82 -7.09 -1.30 -3.45
CA HIS A 82 -7.19 -1.23 -2.00
C HIS A 82 -6.30 -0.09 -1.53
N ILE A 83 -6.87 0.86 -0.79
CA ILE A 83 -6.19 2.05 -0.30
C ILE A 83 -6.83 2.51 1.02
N PHE A 84 -6.02 2.97 1.97
CA PHE A 84 -6.58 3.67 3.12
C PHE A 84 -7.18 5.01 2.70
N SER A 85 -8.16 5.51 3.42
CA SER A 85 -8.84 6.75 3.08
C SER A 85 -9.46 7.42 4.31
N HIS A 86 -9.57 8.75 4.24
CA HIS A 86 -10.44 9.52 5.12
C HIS A 86 -11.85 9.59 4.52
N GLU A 87 -12.87 9.76 5.33
CA GLU A 87 -14.27 9.83 4.87
C GLU A 87 -14.50 10.94 3.85
N PHE A 88 -14.04 12.16 4.13
CA PHE A 88 -14.32 13.35 3.32
C PHE A 88 -13.08 14.10 2.85
N LEU A 89 -11.98 14.06 3.62
CA LEU A 89 -10.84 14.93 3.41
C LEU A 89 -9.77 14.27 2.55
N THR A 90 -9.16 15.06 1.67
CA THR A 90 -7.93 14.72 0.96
C THR A 90 -6.86 15.70 1.36
N TYR A 91 -5.72 15.20 1.83
CA TYR A 91 -4.59 16.04 2.23
C TYR A 91 -3.24 15.36 1.97
N PRO A 92 -2.22 16.11 1.57
CA PRO A 92 -0.86 15.56 1.41
C PRO A 92 -0.23 15.30 2.77
N PHE A 93 0.71 14.37 2.82
CA PHE A 93 1.60 14.21 3.96
C PHE A 93 2.77 15.18 3.80
N GLU A 94 2.71 16.29 4.51
CA GLU A 94 3.71 17.34 4.48
C GLU A 94 4.66 17.20 5.66
N ASN A 95 5.88 17.68 5.50
CA ASN A 95 6.90 17.71 6.56
C ASN A 95 7.32 19.17 6.77
N GLU A 96 6.43 19.95 7.39
CA GLU A 96 6.60 21.38 7.61
C GLU A 96 6.96 21.73 9.06
N GLY A 97 6.77 20.79 9.99
CA GLY A 97 6.98 21.04 11.40
C GLY A 97 7.32 19.78 12.22
N ASP A 98 7.60 20.00 13.51
CA ASP A 98 7.95 18.92 14.44
C ASP A 98 6.81 17.90 14.63
N GLY A 99 5.55 18.33 14.43
CA GLY A 99 4.36 17.49 14.51
C GLY A 99 4.25 16.47 13.37
N ASP A 100 4.93 16.67 12.26
CA ASP A 100 4.82 15.85 11.04
C ASP A 100 5.75 14.62 11.06
N TRP A 101 5.95 14.08 12.26
CA TRP A 101 6.85 12.97 12.49
C TRP A 101 6.54 11.74 11.63
N MET A 102 5.27 11.34 11.48
CA MET A 102 4.88 10.19 10.67
C MET A 102 5.17 10.43 9.18
N ALA A 103 4.87 11.61 8.66
CA ALA A 103 5.17 11.97 7.29
C ALA A 103 6.69 11.91 7.02
N ARG A 104 7.50 12.45 7.94
CA ARG A 104 8.96 12.49 7.81
C ARG A 104 9.61 11.11 7.85
N GLU A 105 9.18 10.24 8.77
CA GLU A 105 9.88 8.99 9.03
C GLU A 105 9.30 7.80 8.25
N PHE A 106 8.02 7.84 7.84
CA PHE A 106 7.31 6.70 7.26
C PHE A 106 6.56 6.98 5.94
N PHE A 107 6.09 8.21 5.68
CA PHE A 107 5.20 8.49 4.56
C PHE A 107 5.62 9.67 3.69
N SER A 108 6.93 9.84 3.45
CA SER A 108 7.42 10.97 2.67
C SER A 108 6.78 11.03 1.27
N GLY A 109 6.10 12.14 0.98
CA GLY A 109 5.54 12.45 -0.33
C GLY A 109 4.20 11.77 -0.68
N GLY A 110 3.60 11.01 0.25
CA GLY A 110 2.28 10.42 0.08
C GLY A 110 1.13 11.39 0.39
N MET A 111 -0.08 10.86 0.40
CA MET A 111 -1.28 11.61 0.75
C MET A 111 -2.33 10.70 1.40
N MET A 112 -3.23 11.31 2.18
CA MET A 112 -4.48 10.69 2.61
C MET A 112 -5.54 11.04 1.56
N PRO A 113 -6.04 10.08 0.78
CA PRO A 113 -7.15 10.34 -0.13
C PRO A 113 -8.48 10.33 0.62
N SER A 114 -9.46 11.11 0.15
CA SER A 114 -10.83 10.91 0.58
C SER A 114 -11.45 9.68 -0.10
N HIS A 115 -12.47 9.10 0.55
CA HIS A 115 -13.23 7.99 -0.03
C HIS A 115 -13.76 8.28 -1.43
N ASN A 116 -14.11 9.51 -1.73
CA ASN A 116 -14.67 9.89 -3.02
C ASN A 116 -13.63 10.36 -4.05
N LEU A 117 -12.35 10.47 -3.69
CA LEU A 117 -11.35 11.08 -4.57
C LEU A 117 -11.24 10.38 -5.92
N LEU A 118 -11.18 9.04 -5.96
CA LEU A 118 -11.00 8.29 -7.20
C LEU A 118 -12.23 8.32 -8.12
N LEU A 119 -13.41 8.69 -7.61
CA LEU A 119 -14.64 8.82 -8.40
C LEU A 119 -14.56 9.93 -9.45
N TYR A 120 -13.67 10.89 -9.27
CA TYR A 120 -13.45 12.01 -10.20
C TYR A 120 -12.58 11.63 -11.42
N PHE A 121 -11.99 10.44 -11.45
CA PHE A 121 -11.03 10.02 -12.49
C PHE A 121 -11.57 8.82 -13.28
N GLN A 122 -12.52 9.07 -14.16
CA GLN A 122 -13.20 8.04 -14.96
C GLN A 122 -13.08 8.27 -16.47
N ASP A 123 -12.00 8.89 -16.93
CA ASP A 123 -11.80 9.16 -18.35
C ASP A 123 -11.50 7.85 -19.12
N ASP A 124 -10.56 7.04 -18.63
CA ASP A 124 -10.04 5.85 -19.28
C ASP A 124 -10.62 4.53 -18.72
N LEU A 125 -11.06 4.54 -17.48
CA LEU A 125 -11.68 3.42 -16.78
C LEU A 125 -12.95 3.90 -16.09
N LYS A 126 -13.97 3.05 -16.00
CA LYS A 126 -15.23 3.37 -15.33
C LYS A 126 -15.36 2.64 -14.01
N ILE A 127 -15.85 3.35 -12.99
CA ILE A 127 -16.20 2.74 -11.69
C ILE A 127 -17.34 1.75 -11.92
N ASP A 128 -17.12 0.53 -11.47
CA ASP A 128 -18.13 -0.51 -11.42
C ASP A 128 -18.64 -0.73 -9.99
N GLN A 129 -17.73 -0.78 -9.02
CA GLN A 129 -18.10 -0.94 -7.61
C GLN A 129 -17.17 -0.18 -6.69
N VAL A 130 -17.71 0.27 -5.56
CA VAL A 130 -16.97 0.93 -4.48
C VAL A 130 -17.41 0.33 -3.14
N TRP A 131 -16.46 0.05 -2.25
CA TRP A 131 -16.72 -0.41 -0.89
C TRP A 131 -15.94 0.45 0.09
N ARG A 132 -16.57 0.74 1.21
CA ARG A 132 -15.90 1.34 2.35
C ARG A 132 -15.86 0.34 3.49
N LEU A 133 -14.67 0.11 4.03
CA LEU A 133 -14.43 -0.76 5.16
C LEU A 133 -14.07 0.09 6.38
N SER A 134 -14.62 -0.31 7.54
CA SER A 134 -14.33 0.36 8.80
C SER A 134 -12.84 0.37 9.13
N GLY A 135 -12.37 1.49 9.66
CA GLY A 135 -11.00 1.63 10.19
C GLY A 135 -10.68 0.65 11.32
N THR A 136 -11.69 0.12 12.01
CA THR A 136 -11.50 -0.88 13.07
C THR A 136 -10.76 -2.14 12.62
N HIS A 137 -10.71 -2.42 11.31
CA HIS A 137 -9.88 -3.49 10.76
C HIS A 137 -8.39 -3.15 10.87
N TYR A 138 -8.00 -1.91 10.52
CA TYR A 138 -6.61 -1.45 10.65
C TYR A 138 -6.22 -1.21 12.11
N GLU A 139 -7.13 -0.70 12.94
CA GLU A 139 -6.95 -0.61 14.40
C GLU A 139 -6.51 -1.96 14.97
N LYS A 140 -7.31 -3.01 14.75
CA LYS A 140 -7.02 -4.36 15.24
C LYS A 140 -5.74 -4.96 14.64
N THR A 141 -5.50 -4.70 13.36
CA THR A 141 -4.31 -5.18 12.67
C THR A 141 -3.05 -4.50 13.22
N SER A 142 -3.07 -3.18 13.41
CA SER A 142 -1.96 -2.42 13.97
C SER A 142 -1.65 -2.87 15.40
N LEU A 143 -2.67 -3.09 16.21
CA LEU A 143 -2.52 -3.64 17.56
C LEU A 143 -1.92 -5.06 17.54
N ALA A 144 -2.37 -5.91 16.62
CA ALA A 144 -1.81 -7.25 16.47
C ALA A 144 -0.32 -7.21 16.07
N TRP A 145 0.06 -6.34 15.14
CA TRP A 145 1.46 -6.15 14.75
C TRP A 145 2.31 -5.61 15.90
N LEU A 146 1.80 -4.65 16.66
CA LEU A 146 2.48 -4.12 17.85
C LEU A 146 2.73 -5.23 18.89
N ASN A 147 1.73 -6.03 19.17
CA ASN A 147 1.83 -7.15 20.11
C ASN A 147 2.87 -8.19 19.66
N GLU A 148 2.88 -8.54 18.37
CA GLU A 148 3.88 -9.45 17.81
C GLU A 148 5.29 -8.84 17.82
N MET A 149 5.41 -7.55 17.54
CA MET A 149 6.67 -6.83 17.64
C MET A 149 7.22 -6.85 19.07
N ASP A 150 6.38 -6.60 20.07
CA ASP A 150 6.78 -6.59 21.48
C ASP A 150 7.18 -7.99 21.98
N LYS A 151 6.46 -9.04 21.58
CA LYS A 151 6.82 -10.44 21.87
C LYS A 151 8.17 -10.83 21.29
N ASN A 152 8.48 -10.35 20.08
CA ASN A 152 9.70 -10.70 19.35
C ASN A 152 10.81 -9.63 19.50
N LYS A 153 10.74 -8.77 20.51
CA LYS A 153 11.63 -7.62 20.70
C LYS A 153 13.11 -7.94 20.51
N ARG A 154 13.60 -9.02 21.12
CA ARG A 154 15.03 -9.38 21.04
C ARG A 154 15.45 -9.65 19.60
N TYR A 155 14.68 -10.43 18.89
CA TYR A 155 14.93 -10.79 17.50
C TYR A 155 14.86 -9.56 16.57
N ILE A 156 13.85 -8.72 16.75
CA ILE A 156 13.66 -7.51 15.94
C ILE A 156 14.79 -6.49 16.18
N ILE A 157 15.28 -6.35 17.42
CA ILE A 157 16.42 -5.46 17.69
C ILE A 157 17.68 -5.93 16.95
N GLU A 158 17.93 -7.23 16.81
CA GLU A 158 19.09 -7.71 16.02
C GLU A 158 18.92 -7.35 14.52
N ILE A 159 17.74 -7.54 13.95
CA ILE A 159 17.44 -7.07 12.57
C ILE A 159 17.66 -5.56 12.47
N PHE A 160 17.22 -4.78 13.44
CA PHE A 160 17.36 -3.33 13.40
C PHE A 160 18.81 -2.85 13.59
N LYS A 161 19.66 -3.61 14.26
CA LYS A 161 21.10 -3.34 14.29
C LYS A 161 21.71 -3.44 12.87
N GLU A 162 21.31 -4.43 12.10
CA GLU A 162 21.77 -4.61 10.72
C GLU A 162 21.22 -3.50 9.81
N THR A 163 19.94 -3.10 9.99
CA THR A 163 19.25 -2.15 9.13
C THR A 163 19.59 -0.70 9.45
N TYR A 164 19.58 -0.32 10.74
CA TYR A 164 19.67 1.07 11.20
C TYR A 164 20.97 1.37 11.97
N GLY A 165 21.81 0.36 12.20
CA GLY A 165 23.03 0.43 12.99
C GLY A 165 22.82 0.22 14.50
N GLU A 166 23.85 -0.29 15.17
CA GLU A 166 23.85 -0.69 16.60
C GLU A 166 23.27 0.41 17.52
N LYS A 167 23.69 1.67 17.30
CA LYS A 167 23.29 2.80 18.16
C LYS A 167 21.82 3.18 18.00
N ASN A 168 21.23 2.94 16.84
CA ASN A 168 19.89 3.39 16.48
C ASN A 168 18.82 2.31 16.64
N ALA A 169 19.20 1.04 16.72
CA ALA A 169 18.27 -0.09 16.75
C ALA A 169 17.16 0.04 17.79
N ARG A 170 17.52 0.47 19.03
CA ARG A 170 16.52 0.66 20.10
C ARG A 170 15.62 1.87 19.86
N ILE A 171 16.14 2.92 19.25
CA ILE A 171 15.36 4.12 18.89
C ILE A 171 14.33 3.74 17.82
N TRP A 172 14.76 3.04 16.78
CA TRP A 172 13.87 2.56 15.73
C TRP A 172 12.83 1.55 16.22
N PHE A 173 13.18 0.72 17.20
CA PHE A 173 12.19 -0.14 17.84
C PHE A 173 11.07 0.68 18.49
N GLN A 174 11.38 1.76 19.19
CA GLN A 174 10.34 2.64 19.76
C GLN A 174 9.60 3.43 18.69
N ARG A 175 10.28 3.90 17.63
CA ARG A 175 9.63 4.58 16.49
C ARG A 175 8.57 3.70 15.84
N TRP A 176 8.87 2.43 15.59
CA TRP A 176 7.89 1.48 15.03
C TRP A 176 6.72 1.21 15.99
N ARG A 177 6.98 1.14 17.29
CA ARG A 177 5.92 1.03 18.30
C ARG A 177 4.98 2.23 18.28
N ILE A 178 5.54 3.45 18.25
CA ILE A 178 4.75 4.69 18.17
C ILE A 178 3.96 4.71 16.86
N PHE A 179 4.55 4.28 15.76
CA PHE A 179 3.87 4.17 14.47
C PHE A 179 2.63 3.27 14.54
N TYR A 180 2.76 2.06 15.08
CA TYR A 180 1.61 1.15 15.22
C TYR A 180 0.55 1.68 16.18
N LEU A 181 0.95 2.30 17.29
CA LEU A 181 0.01 2.97 18.21
C LEU A 181 -0.72 4.13 17.54
N SER A 182 -0.01 4.94 16.76
CA SER A 182 -0.64 6.05 16.02
C SER A 182 -1.63 5.55 14.97
N CYS A 183 -1.29 4.49 14.24
CA CYS A 183 -2.22 3.86 13.29
C CYS A 183 -3.43 3.24 14.00
N GLU A 184 -3.22 2.57 15.13
CA GLU A 184 -4.30 2.00 15.93
C GLU A 184 -5.29 3.08 16.38
N GLN A 185 -4.80 4.16 16.97
CA GLN A 185 -5.62 5.28 17.43
C GLN A 185 -6.31 6.02 16.28
N LEU A 186 -5.59 6.26 15.17
CA LEU A 186 -6.13 6.96 14.01
C LEU A 186 -7.31 6.18 13.41
N PHE A 187 -7.07 4.90 13.08
CA PHE A 187 -8.09 4.08 12.42
C PHE A 187 -9.21 3.63 13.36
N GLY A 188 -8.97 3.58 14.68
CA GLY A 188 -9.99 3.33 15.69
C GLY A 188 -10.85 4.56 16.04
N TYR A 189 -10.39 5.75 15.66
CA TYR A 189 -11.08 7.00 15.99
C TYR A 189 -12.53 6.98 15.50
N ASN A 190 -13.45 7.48 16.33
CA ASN A 190 -14.89 7.52 16.07
C ASN A 190 -15.45 6.16 15.60
N ASN A 191 -15.04 5.06 16.24
CA ASN A 191 -15.40 3.68 15.89
C ASN A 191 -15.03 3.29 14.42
N GLY A 192 -13.94 3.84 13.89
CA GLY A 192 -13.45 3.55 12.57
C GLY A 192 -14.28 4.12 11.42
N THR A 193 -15.07 5.16 11.67
CA THR A 193 -15.90 5.78 10.63
C THR A 193 -15.18 6.88 9.88
N GLU A 194 -14.18 7.53 10.48
CA GLU A 194 -13.50 8.69 9.90
C GLU A 194 -12.33 8.30 9.00
N TRP A 195 -11.41 7.50 9.49
CA TRP A 195 -10.36 6.85 8.70
C TRP A 195 -10.68 5.38 8.52
N GLY A 196 -10.52 4.89 7.31
CA GLY A 196 -10.83 3.51 6.97
C GLY A 196 -10.10 3.05 5.73
N VAL A 197 -10.65 2.05 5.07
CA VAL A 197 -10.13 1.51 3.81
C VAL A 197 -11.20 1.63 2.75
N SER A 198 -10.78 2.05 1.55
CA SER A 198 -11.63 2.08 0.38
C SER A 198 -11.19 1.04 -0.63
N HIS A 199 -12.15 0.31 -1.17
CA HIS A 199 -11.95 -0.56 -2.30
C HIS A 199 -12.70 0.01 -3.51
N TYR A 200 -12.05 -0.05 -4.66
CA TYR A 200 -12.65 0.36 -5.92
C TYR A 200 -12.42 -0.74 -6.96
N ARG A 201 -13.46 -1.05 -7.71
CA ARG A 201 -13.33 -1.82 -8.95
C ARG A 201 -13.64 -0.91 -10.12
N PHE A 202 -12.66 -0.73 -10.98
CA PHE A 202 -12.80 -0.08 -12.26
C PHE A 202 -12.84 -1.15 -13.36
N VAL A 203 -13.52 -0.85 -14.45
CA VAL A 203 -13.57 -1.67 -15.65
C VAL A 203 -13.17 -0.86 -16.87
N LYS A 204 -12.49 -1.51 -17.81
CA LYS A 204 -12.20 -0.98 -19.12
C LYS A 204 -13.37 -1.31 -20.05
N ASN A 205 -13.90 -0.29 -20.74
CA ASN A 205 -14.98 -0.46 -21.71
C ASN A 205 -14.49 -1.09 -23.00
#